data_9f6b1796afb7c09a8a564d48843ccedf
#
_entry.id   9f6b1796afb7c09a8a564d48843ccedf
#
_cell.length_a   1.000
_cell.length_b   1.000
_cell.length_c   1.000
_cell.angle_alpha   90.00
_cell.angle_beta   90.00
_cell.angle_gamma   90.00
#
_symmetry.space_group_name_H-M   'P 1'
#
loop_
_entity.id
_entity.type
_entity.pdbx_description
1 polymer ?
#
loop_
_entity_poly.entity_id
_entity_poly.type
_entity_poly.pdbx_seq_one_letter_code
_entity_poly.pdbx_strand_id
1 'polypeptide(L)'
;GFIRRIIDYYSRSNVDRTFEKKIDWSIAPGPNYSSDVGFGLGFLVAGLYRLDRTDSVTAPSNISIYGNITTQKFLLLRFSGDNIFQYNKRRLSYSGAFVYFPGAFYGVGHKAGKEGYAQDLTTTMGIFRISYCTSLVGRFYIGVSGGIDYTGAKYKSSGMGEYFTAIDNHEKEKPGGQIGELYDLYKDNKRYDPEKQDPFSNFIAATGDKPNAFNTNLGIFAQYDTRDVTFNASKGIFIKAEAKWYPQW
;
A
#
# COMPACT_ATOMS: atom_id res chain seq x y z
N GLY A 1 -12.42 17.22 32.22
CA GLY A 1 -13.32 16.65 31.21
C GLY A 1 -12.59 15.71 30.26
N PHE A 2 -13.32 14.93 29.47
CA PHE A 2 -12.80 13.91 28.54
C PHE A 2 -11.77 14.50 27.55
N ILE A 3 -12.06 15.65 26.96
CA ILE A 3 -11.17 16.37 26.02
C ILE A 3 -9.82 16.68 26.66
N ARG A 4 -9.81 17.13 27.91
CA ARG A 4 -8.58 17.46 28.63
C ARG A 4 -7.70 16.22 28.84
N ARG A 5 -8.31 15.05 29.11
CA ARG A 5 -7.59 13.78 29.22
C ARG A 5 -6.95 13.36 27.89
N ILE A 6 -7.62 13.59 26.76
CA ILE A 6 -7.09 13.36 25.42
C ILE A 6 -5.90 14.27 25.15
N ILE A 7 -6.04 15.57 25.40
CA ILE A 7 -4.95 16.55 25.23
C ILE A 7 -3.76 16.18 26.12
N ASP A 8 -3.99 15.85 27.40
CA ASP A 8 -2.95 15.44 28.34
C ASP A 8 -2.27 14.13 27.90
N TYR A 9 -3.01 13.18 27.30
CA TYR A 9 -2.44 11.96 26.74
C TYR A 9 -1.49 12.24 25.58
N TYR A 10 -1.93 13.07 24.61
CA TYR A 10 -1.09 13.40 23.44
C TYR A 10 0.08 14.33 23.80
N SER A 11 -0.08 15.25 24.74
CA SER A 11 1.03 16.10 25.20
C SER A 11 2.13 15.30 25.92
N ARG A 12 1.76 14.22 26.61
CA ARG A 12 2.72 13.30 27.26
C ARG A 12 3.40 12.35 26.29
N SER A 13 2.85 12.13 25.11
CA SER A 13 3.46 11.26 24.08
C SER A 13 4.72 11.85 23.45
N ASN A 14 5.00 13.13 23.66
CA ASN A 14 6.22 13.80 23.18
C ASN A 14 7.45 13.61 24.09
N VAL A 15 7.30 12.94 25.23
CA VAL A 15 8.41 12.69 26.17
C VAL A 15 8.96 11.28 25.93
N ASP A 16 10.26 11.15 25.69
CA ASP A 16 10.93 9.85 25.57
C ASP A 16 10.93 9.12 26.91
N ARG A 17 10.15 8.07 27.04
CA ARG A 17 10.05 7.20 28.20
C ARG A 17 10.67 5.83 27.99
N THR A 18 11.48 5.65 26.96
CA THR A 18 12.06 4.35 26.61
C THR A 18 13.08 3.86 27.65
N PHE A 19 13.54 4.70 28.55
CA PHE A 19 14.36 4.32 29.70
C PHE A 19 13.53 3.76 30.87
N GLU A 20 12.28 4.24 31.03
CA GLU A 20 11.38 3.85 32.10
C GLU A 20 10.54 2.64 31.73
N LYS A 21 10.07 2.57 30.48
CA LYS A 21 9.17 1.52 29.98
C LYS A 21 9.89 0.58 29.00
N LYS A 22 9.43 -0.67 28.95
CA LYS A 22 9.91 -1.62 27.91
C LYS A 22 9.61 -1.14 26.51
N ILE A 23 8.39 -0.68 26.31
CA ILE A 23 7.92 -0.05 25.07
C ILE A 23 7.01 1.11 25.48
N ASP A 24 7.26 2.28 24.95
CA ASP A 24 6.39 3.44 25.09
C ASP A 24 5.40 3.47 23.95
N TRP A 25 4.16 3.08 24.23
CA TRP A 25 3.10 2.97 23.24
C TRP A 25 2.30 4.25 23.09
N SER A 26 2.02 4.61 21.85
CA SER A 26 1.07 5.66 21.47
C SER A 26 0.00 5.07 20.57
N ILE A 27 -1.27 5.35 20.84
CA ILE A 27 -2.42 4.85 20.09
C ILE A 27 -3.25 6.05 19.63
N ALA A 28 -3.50 6.13 18.34
CA ALA A 28 -4.33 7.16 17.72
C ALA A 28 -5.44 6.51 16.88
N PRO A 29 -6.70 6.58 17.30
CA PRO A 29 -7.82 6.23 16.45
C PRO A 29 -8.05 7.36 15.42
N GLY A 30 -8.50 7.00 14.23
CA GLY A 30 -8.74 7.94 13.14
C GLY A 30 -9.97 7.56 12.32
N PRO A 31 -11.17 8.10 12.62
CA PRO A 31 -12.29 7.99 11.70
C PRO A 31 -11.95 8.78 10.41
N ASN A 32 -12.34 8.23 9.27
CA ASN A 32 -12.08 8.84 7.97
C ASN A 32 -13.27 8.62 7.03
N TYR A 33 -13.31 9.41 5.97
CA TYR A 33 -14.28 9.28 4.91
C TYR A 33 -13.62 9.59 3.56
N SER A 34 -13.95 8.77 2.56
CA SER A 34 -13.61 9.02 1.16
C SER A 34 -14.78 8.59 0.28
N SER A 35 -14.99 9.30 -0.85
CA SER A 35 -16.01 8.94 -1.84
C SER A 35 -15.82 7.52 -2.36
N ASP A 36 -14.58 7.07 -2.49
CA ASP A 36 -14.24 5.80 -3.14
C ASP A 36 -14.40 4.60 -2.23
N VAL A 37 -14.19 4.79 -0.92
CA VAL A 37 -14.21 3.69 0.05
C VAL A 37 -15.21 3.88 1.20
N GLY A 38 -15.94 5.00 1.22
CA GLY A 38 -16.96 5.30 2.21
C GLY A 38 -16.40 5.71 3.57
N PHE A 39 -17.18 5.51 4.63
CA PHE A 39 -16.74 5.72 6.01
C PHE A 39 -15.79 4.64 6.45
N GLY A 40 -14.71 5.06 7.13
CA GLY A 40 -13.69 4.17 7.65
C GLY A 40 -13.37 4.43 9.12
N LEU A 41 -12.91 3.37 9.77
CA LEU A 41 -12.28 3.45 11.08
C LEU A 41 -10.83 3.00 10.95
N GLY A 42 -9.93 3.94 11.17
CA GLY A 42 -8.50 3.69 11.20
C GLY A 42 -7.96 3.70 12.62
N PHE A 43 -6.81 3.10 12.79
CA PHE A 43 -6.01 3.19 14.00
C PHE A 43 -4.52 3.21 13.67
N LEU A 44 -3.76 3.93 14.46
CA LEU A 44 -2.31 3.90 14.47
C LEU A 44 -1.85 3.50 15.87
N VAL A 45 -1.03 2.47 15.94
CA VAL A 45 -0.31 2.07 17.15
C VAL A 45 1.17 2.23 16.86
N ALA A 46 1.86 3.06 17.63
CA ALA A 46 3.29 3.27 17.54
C ALA A 46 3.96 2.98 18.87
N GLY A 47 5.12 2.34 18.83
CA GLY A 47 5.91 2.01 20.00
C GLY A 47 7.36 2.44 19.83
N LEU A 48 7.92 3.08 20.84
CA LEU A 48 9.35 3.35 20.97
C LEU A 48 9.95 2.46 22.04
N TYR A 49 11.11 1.91 21.78
CA TYR A 49 11.80 1.03 22.71
C TYR A 49 13.32 1.07 22.53
N ARG A 50 14.04 0.68 23.57
CA ARG A 50 15.50 0.50 23.54
C ARG A 50 15.83 -0.98 23.67
N LEU A 51 16.69 -1.45 22.77
CA LEU A 51 17.19 -2.81 22.83
C LEU A 51 18.15 -2.99 24.02
N ASP A 52 18.94 -1.97 24.30
CA ASP A 52 19.76 -1.84 25.50
C ASP A 52 19.41 -0.53 26.22
N ARG A 53 18.88 -0.65 27.44
CA ARG A 53 18.49 0.52 28.25
C ARG A 53 19.66 1.19 28.95
N THR A 54 20.81 0.54 29.00
CA THR A 54 22.02 1.14 29.56
C THR A 54 22.74 2.02 28.55
N ASP A 55 22.43 1.86 27.26
CA ASP A 55 22.97 2.65 26.17
C ASP A 55 22.14 3.92 25.96
N SER A 56 22.64 5.05 26.43
CA SER A 56 22.03 6.38 26.25
C SER A 56 22.36 7.04 24.91
N VAL A 57 23.32 6.48 24.15
CA VAL A 57 23.79 7.05 22.88
C VAL A 57 22.99 6.53 21.68
N THR A 58 22.57 5.26 21.74
CA THR A 58 21.76 4.67 20.67
C THR A 58 20.36 5.29 20.67
N ALA A 59 19.92 5.73 19.49
CA ALA A 59 18.56 6.21 19.29
C ALA A 59 17.54 5.09 19.60
N PRO A 60 16.34 5.43 20.09
CA PRO A 60 15.31 4.43 20.31
C PRO A 60 14.89 3.75 19.00
N SER A 61 14.68 2.46 19.09
CA SER A 61 14.04 1.65 18.04
C SER A 61 12.54 1.94 18.03
N ASN A 62 11.90 1.72 16.89
CA ASN A 62 10.48 1.97 16.74
C ASN A 62 9.75 0.81 16.06
N ILE A 63 8.47 0.73 16.32
CA ILE A 63 7.52 -0.13 15.61
C ILE A 63 6.22 0.64 15.44
N SER A 64 5.59 0.51 14.29
CA SER A 64 4.27 1.08 14.05
C SER A 64 3.38 0.10 13.30
N ILE A 65 2.10 0.12 13.65
CA ILE A 65 1.04 -0.65 12.99
C ILE A 65 -0.08 0.34 12.67
N TYR A 66 -0.46 0.39 11.42
CA TYR A 66 -1.60 1.16 10.94
C TYR A 66 -2.63 0.23 10.34
N GLY A 67 -3.88 0.36 10.74
CA GLY A 67 -5.00 -0.37 10.16
C GLY A 67 -6.12 0.58 9.78
N ASN A 68 -6.84 0.26 8.72
CA ASN A 68 -8.05 0.95 8.30
C ASN A 68 -9.02 -0.04 7.67
N ILE A 69 -10.28 0.01 8.09
CA ILE A 69 -11.38 -0.75 7.50
C ILE A 69 -12.53 0.20 7.21
N THR A 70 -13.21 0.00 6.09
CA THR A 70 -14.28 0.89 5.64
C THR A 70 -15.59 0.18 5.34
N THR A 71 -16.66 0.95 5.24
CA THR A 71 -18.01 0.44 4.91
C THR A 71 -18.09 -0.22 3.53
N GLN A 72 -17.25 0.18 2.58
CA GLN A 72 -17.16 -0.44 1.25
C GLN A 72 -16.16 -1.61 1.21
N LYS A 73 -15.83 -2.19 2.38
CA LYS A 73 -14.93 -3.36 2.51
C LYS A 73 -13.48 -3.10 2.10
N PHE A 74 -13.05 -1.84 1.99
CA PHE A 74 -11.63 -1.55 1.88
C PHE A 74 -10.94 -1.93 3.19
N LEU A 75 -9.82 -2.64 3.09
CA LEU A 75 -8.96 -2.99 4.21
C LEU A 75 -7.52 -2.62 3.88
N LEU A 76 -6.89 -1.88 4.77
CA LEU A 76 -5.46 -1.60 4.75
C LEU A 76 -4.87 -1.96 6.10
N LEU A 77 -3.85 -2.83 6.08
CA LEU A 77 -3.00 -3.10 7.22
C LEU A 77 -1.56 -2.79 6.82
N ARG A 78 -0.87 -1.96 7.59
CA ARG A 78 0.52 -1.61 7.37
C ARG A 78 1.29 -1.73 8.69
N PHE A 79 2.48 -2.28 8.63
CA PHE A 79 3.41 -2.25 9.75
C PHE A 79 4.79 -1.81 9.27
N SER A 80 5.54 -1.20 10.17
CA SER A 80 6.93 -0.85 9.92
C SER A 80 7.70 -0.75 11.23
N GLY A 81 9.00 -0.88 11.17
CA GLY A 81 9.85 -0.69 12.33
C GLY A 81 11.32 -0.59 11.96
N ASP A 82 12.06 0.06 12.85
CA ASP A 82 13.50 0.18 12.81
C ASP A 82 14.10 -0.27 14.13
N ASN A 83 14.95 -1.28 14.08
CA ASN A 83 15.79 -1.71 15.19
C ASN A 83 17.17 -1.08 15.04
N ILE A 84 17.58 -0.30 16.02
CA ILE A 84 18.84 0.42 16.01
C ILE A 84 19.75 -0.18 17.09
N PHE A 85 20.97 -0.57 16.69
CA PHE A 85 21.92 -1.29 17.52
C PHE A 85 23.25 -0.54 17.63
N GLN A 86 23.99 -0.83 18.71
CA GLN A 86 25.40 -0.50 18.88
C GLN A 86 25.74 0.94 18.51
N TYR A 87 25.31 1.88 19.31
CA TYR A 87 25.66 3.31 19.12
C TYR A 87 25.28 3.85 17.74
N ASN A 88 24.11 3.46 17.23
CA ASN A 88 23.58 3.78 15.90
C ASN A 88 24.40 3.19 14.71
N LYS A 89 25.30 2.26 14.96
CA LYS A 89 26.16 1.68 13.92
C LYS A 89 25.44 0.68 13.02
N ARG A 90 24.42 0.01 13.53
CA ARG A 90 23.67 -1.01 12.78
C ARG A 90 22.18 -0.73 12.85
N ARG A 91 21.49 -0.96 11.75
CA ARG A 91 20.04 -0.79 11.67
C ARG A 91 19.42 -1.92 10.88
N LEU A 92 18.34 -2.49 11.42
CA LEU A 92 17.45 -3.41 10.74
C LEU A 92 16.11 -2.71 10.57
N SER A 93 15.75 -2.40 9.32
CA SER A 93 14.46 -1.80 8.98
C SER A 93 13.57 -2.84 8.31
N TYR A 94 12.31 -2.85 8.67
CA TYR A 94 11.31 -3.71 8.03
C TYR A 94 9.99 -2.96 7.85
N SER A 95 9.28 -3.30 6.80
CA SER A 95 7.93 -2.80 6.57
C SER A 95 7.11 -3.80 5.78
N GLY A 96 5.81 -3.77 6.00
CA GLY A 96 4.87 -4.55 5.23
C GLY A 96 3.55 -3.82 5.11
N ALA A 97 2.81 -4.16 4.05
CA ALA A 97 1.47 -3.68 3.84
C ALA A 97 0.63 -4.79 3.22
N PHE A 98 -0.61 -4.86 3.65
CA PHE A 98 -1.66 -5.65 3.01
C PHE A 98 -2.81 -4.72 2.67
N VAL A 99 -3.27 -4.78 1.43
CA VAL A 99 -4.36 -3.97 0.92
C VAL A 99 -5.38 -4.89 0.25
N TYR A 100 -6.63 -4.75 0.64
CA TYR A 100 -7.77 -5.32 -0.06
C TYR A 100 -8.66 -4.16 -0.50
N PHE A 101 -8.75 -3.95 -1.79
CA PHE A 101 -9.42 -2.80 -2.38
C PHE A 101 -10.49 -3.27 -3.38
N PRO A 102 -11.77 -3.32 -2.97
CA PRO A 102 -12.88 -3.40 -3.90
C PRO A 102 -13.02 -2.07 -4.64
N GLY A 103 -13.07 -2.13 -5.94
CA GLY A 103 -13.18 -0.95 -6.80
C GLY A 103 -13.83 -1.30 -8.12
N ALA A 104 -13.81 -0.38 -9.05
CA ALA A 104 -14.33 -0.58 -10.39
C ALA A 104 -13.26 -0.27 -11.44
N PHE A 105 -13.23 -1.05 -12.50
CA PHE A 105 -12.43 -0.83 -13.69
C PHE A 105 -13.30 -0.21 -14.77
N TYR A 106 -12.95 0.98 -15.18
CA TYR A 106 -13.71 1.76 -16.20
C TYR A 106 -13.11 1.66 -17.61
N GLY A 107 -12.16 0.74 -17.82
CA GLY A 107 -11.39 0.67 -19.06
C GLY A 107 -10.15 1.56 -19.06
N VAL A 108 -9.44 1.59 -20.18
CA VAL A 108 -8.19 2.34 -20.34
C VAL A 108 -8.41 3.61 -21.15
N GLY A 109 -7.95 4.74 -20.61
CA GLY A 109 -7.99 6.05 -21.25
C GLY A 109 -9.23 6.88 -20.91
N HIS A 110 -9.15 8.17 -21.24
CA HIS A 110 -10.18 9.16 -20.86
C HIS A 110 -11.57 8.87 -21.44
N LYS A 111 -11.64 8.29 -22.63
CA LYS A 111 -12.92 7.99 -23.30
C LYS A 111 -13.66 6.83 -22.61
N ALA A 112 -12.95 5.80 -22.18
CA ALA A 112 -13.55 4.64 -21.56
C ALA A 112 -14.35 4.97 -20.29
N GLY A 113 -13.84 5.88 -19.44
CA GLY A 113 -14.56 6.32 -18.24
C GLY A 113 -15.86 7.11 -18.50
N LYS A 114 -16.07 7.62 -19.72
CA LYS A 114 -17.31 8.31 -20.11
C LYS A 114 -18.39 7.37 -20.66
N GLU A 115 -18.03 6.13 -20.95
CA GLU A 115 -18.92 5.17 -21.63
C GLU A 115 -19.94 4.54 -20.66
N GLY A 116 -19.85 4.86 -19.35
CA GLY A 116 -20.81 4.44 -18.34
C GLY A 116 -20.77 2.94 -18.01
N TYR A 117 -19.74 2.22 -18.48
CA TYR A 117 -19.47 0.84 -18.09
C TYR A 117 -18.46 0.83 -16.97
N ALA A 118 -18.76 0.05 -15.95
CA ALA A 118 -17.85 -0.21 -14.82
C ALA A 118 -17.87 -1.70 -14.50
N GLN A 119 -16.70 -2.31 -14.46
CA GLN A 119 -16.53 -3.70 -14.06
C GLN A 119 -16.03 -3.78 -12.63
N ASP A 120 -16.75 -4.51 -11.78
CA ASP A 120 -16.32 -4.71 -10.40
C ASP A 120 -14.99 -5.46 -10.35
N LEU A 121 -14.01 -4.83 -9.75
CA LEU A 121 -12.66 -5.36 -9.61
C LEU A 121 -12.25 -5.32 -8.14
N THR A 122 -11.69 -6.41 -7.65
CA THR A 122 -11.09 -6.46 -6.33
C THR A 122 -9.59 -6.62 -6.47
N THR A 123 -8.84 -5.62 -6.02
CA THR A 123 -7.38 -5.67 -5.98
C THR A 123 -6.90 -6.08 -4.60
N THR A 124 -6.02 -7.07 -4.55
CA THR A 124 -5.33 -7.50 -3.34
C THR A 124 -3.84 -7.27 -3.52
N MET A 125 -3.22 -6.55 -2.59
CA MET A 125 -1.78 -6.32 -2.63
C MET A 125 -1.15 -6.73 -1.30
N GLY A 126 0.00 -7.40 -1.39
CA GLY A 126 0.85 -7.72 -0.26
C GLY A 126 2.27 -7.25 -0.54
N ILE A 127 2.85 -6.48 0.38
CA ILE A 127 4.19 -5.93 0.24
C ILE A 127 4.95 -6.24 1.52
N PHE A 128 6.17 -6.77 1.39
CA PHE A 128 7.09 -6.91 2.50
C PHE A 128 8.48 -6.42 2.08
N ARG A 129 9.12 -5.66 2.93
CA ARG A 129 10.47 -5.12 2.75
C ARG A 129 11.28 -5.33 4.00
N ILE A 130 12.52 -5.69 3.85
CA ILE A 130 13.49 -5.79 4.92
C ILE A 130 14.83 -5.22 4.44
N SER A 131 15.53 -4.53 5.31
CA SER A 131 16.87 -4.04 5.01
C SER A 131 17.73 -4.01 6.25
N TYR A 132 18.99 -4.32 6.07
CA TYR A 132 19.99 -4.25 7.12
C TYR A 132 21.17 -3.41 6.64
N CYS A 133 21.60 -2.49 7.48
CA CYS A 133 22.80 -1.69 7.17
C CYS A 133 23.73 -1.56 8.38
N THR A 134 24.98 -1.31 8.05
CA THR A 134 26.03 -1.04 9.05
C THR A 134 26.81 0.23 8.67
N SER A 135 27.18 1.00 9.67
CA SER A 135 28.05 2.16 9.46
C SER A 135 29.44 1.72 9.01
N LEU A 136 29.89 2.25 7.91
CA LEU A 136 31.25 2.05 7.41
C LEU A 136 32.20 3.07 8.02
N VAL A 137 31.83 4.36 7.90
CA VAL A 137 32.58 5.49 8.49
C VAL A 137 31.58 6.57 8.91
N GLY A 138 31.58 6.90 10.19
CA GLY A 138 30.73 7.99 10.74
C GLY A 138 29.25 7.81 10.42
N ARG A 139 28.71 8.67 9.59
CA ARG A 139 27.30 8.70 9.16
C ARG A 139 27.03 8.06 7.79
N PHE A 140 28.03 7.39 7.24
CA PHE A 140 27.92 6.68 5.98
C PHE A 140 27.69 5.19 6.26
N TYR A 141 26.61 4.65 5.67
CA TYR A 141 26.16 3.27 5.88
C TYR A 141 26.14 2.52 4.54
N ILE A 142 26.43 1.24 4.59
CA ILE A 142 26.20 0.29 3.51
C ILE A 142 25.26 -0.81 3.98
N GLY A 143 24.49 -1.35 3.10
CA GLY A 143 23.50 -2.34 3.49
C GLY A 143 22.97 -3.18 2.34
N VAL A 144 22.16 -4.16 2.75
CA VAL A 144 21.44 -5.07 1.86
C VAL A 144 19.96 -4.92 2.10
N SER A 145 19.17 -5.13 1.06
CA SER A 145 17.71 -5.09 1.14
C SER A 145 17.10 -6.29 0.43
N GLY A 146 15.91 -6.66 0.84
CA GLY A 146 15.12 -7.67 0.19
C GLY A 146 13.63 -7.33 0.28
N GLY A 147 12.86 -7.85 -0.66
CA GLY A 147 11.43 -7.61 -0.65
C GLY A 147 10.65 -8.63 -1.43
N ILE A 148 9.38 -8.68 -1.10
CA ILE A 148 8.36 -9.51 -1.74
C ILE A 148 7.19 -8.60 -2.06
N ASP A 149 6.67 -8.70 -3.28
CA ASP A 149 5.49 -8.00 -3.76
C ASP A 149 4.51 -9.01 -4.35
N TYR A 150 3.29 -8.95 -3.91
CA TYR A 150 2.17 -9.66 -4.51
C TYR A 150 1.10 -8.65 -4.91
N THR A 151 0.60 -8.75 -6.12
CA THR A 151 -0.58 -8.04 -6.58
C THR A 151 -1.49 -9.02 -7.27
N GLY A 152 -2.75 -9.07 -6.89
CA GLY A 152 -3.77 -9.90 -7.50
C GLY A 152 -5.01 -9.07 -7.78
N ALA A 153 -5.58 -9.26 -8.97
CA ALA A 153 -6.84 -8.69 -9.38
C ALA A 153 -7.85 -9.82 -9.60
N LYS A 154 -8.98 -9.72 -8.93
CA LYS A 154 -10.13 -10.62 -9.13
C LYS A 154 -11.30 -9.78 -9.60
N TYR A 155 -11.94 -10.22 -10.65
CA TYR A 155 -13.22 -9.69 -11.09
C TYR A 155 -14.28 -10.78 -10.93
N LYS A 156 -15.47 -10.40 -10.50
CA LYS A 156 -16.67 -11.22 -10.66
C LYS A 156 -17.12 -11.06 -12.11
N SER A 157 -18.11 -11.83 -12.54
CA SER A 157 -18.79 -11.63 -13.82
C SER A 157 -18.68 -10.16 -14.26
N SER A 158 -18.29 -9.92 -15.50
CA SER A 158 -18.06 -8.55 -15.99
C SER A 158 -19.31 -7.67 -15.93
N GLY A 159 -20.49 -8.28 -15.77
CA GLY A 159 -21.76 -7.60 -15.92
C GLY A 159 -21.99 -7.06 -17.33
N MET A 160 -21.11 -7.41 -18.28
CA MET A 160 -21.17 -6.88 -19.63
C MET A 160 -22.36 -7.43 -20.41
N GLY A 161 -22.74 -8.69 -20.16
CA GLY A 161 -23.95 -9.29 -20.71
C GLY A 161 -25.22 -8.57 -20.26
N GLU A 162 -25.31 -8.23 -18.96
CA GLU A 162 -26.43 -7.44 -18.42
C GLU A 162 -26.41 -6.01 -18.99
N TYR A 163 -25.23 -5.40 -19.11
CA TYR A 163 -25.07 -4.07 -19.70
C TYR A 163 -25.50 -4.03 -21.17
N PHE A 164 -25.14 -5.04 -21.97
CA PHE A 164 -25.56 -5.15 -23.36
C PHE A 164 -27.07 -5.42 -23.50
N THR A 165 -27.62 -6.22 -22.60
CA THR A 165 -29.08 -6.43 -22.52
C THR A 165 -29.82 -5.12 -22.21
N ALA A 166 -29.29 -4.29 -21.32
CA ALA A 166 -29.86 -2.99 -21.02
C ALA A 166 -29.82 -2.02 -22.21
N ILE A 167 -28.78 -2.10 -23.07
CA ILE A 167 -28.73 -1.36 -24.35
C ILE A 167 -29.81 -1.89 -25.30
N ASP A 168 -29.97 -3.22 -25.42
CA ASP A 168 -30.98 -3.84 -26.28
C ASP A 168 -32.41 -3.45 -25.85
N ASN A 169 -32.65 -3.33 -24.55
CA ASN A 169 -33.92 -2.90 -23.99
C ASN A 169 -34.16 -1.38 -24.05
N HIS A 170 -33.23 -0.60 -24.62
CA HIS A 170 -33.29 0.86 -24.65
C HIS A 170 -33.24 1.55 -23.27
N GLU A 171 -32.79 0.81 -22.25
CA GLU A 171 -32.57 1.34 -20.89
C GLU A 171 -31.26 2.14 -20.79
N LYS A 172 -30.32 1.88 -21.70
CA LYS A 172 -29.05 2.59 -21.85
C LYS A 172 -28.77 2.90 -23.31
N GLU A 173 -28.08 4.01 -23.53
CA GLU A 173 -27.57 4.33 -24.85
C GLU A 173 -26.35 3.46 -25.19
N LYS A 174 -26.19 3.17 -26.49
CA LYS A 174 -25.00 2.48 -26.98
C LYS A 174 -23.77 3.36 -26.73
N PRO A 175 -22.75 2.90 -25.99
CA PRO A 175 -21.54 3.66 -25.78
C PRO A 175 -20.68 3.73 -27.05
N GLY A 176 -19.79 4.69 -27.09
CA GLY A 176 -18.73 4.74 -28.10
C GLY A 176 -17.52 3.87 -27.73
N GLY A 177 -16.45 3.98 -28.52
CA GLY A 177 -15.14 3.37 -28.24
C GLY A 177 -15.14 1.87 -28.07
N GLN A 178 -14.26 1.35 -27.22
CA GLN A 178 -14.04 -0.09 -27.06
C GLN A 178 -15.31 -0.84 -26.65
N ILE A 179 -16.12 -0.30 -25.75
CA ILE A 179 -17.35 -0.95 -25.30
C ILE A 179 -18.38 -1.02 -26.43
N GLY A 180 -18.49 0.04 -27.24
CA GLY A 180 -19.34 0.07 -28.43
C GLY A 180 -18.92 -0.96 -29.49
N GLU A 181 -17.62 -1.12 -29.73
CA GLU A 181 -17.06 -2.13 -30.61
C GLU A 181 -17.35 -3.55 -30.12
N LEU A 182 -17.21 -3.80 -28.80
CA LEU A 182 -17.56 -5.07 -28.18
C LEU A 182 -19.07 -5.37 -28.24
N TYR A 183 -19.90 -4.33 -28.11
CA TYR A 183 -21.34 -4.49 -28.31
C TYR A 183 -21.70 -4.86 -29.76
N ASP A 184 -21.07 -4.22 -30.76
CA ASP A 184 -21.25 -4.59 -32.16
C ASP A 184 -20.83 -6.03 -32.44
N LEU A 185 -19.69 -6.44 -31.89
CA LEU A 185 -19.22 -7.82 -31.96
C LEU A 185 -20.21 -8.81 -31.31
N TYR A 186 -20.82 -8.43 -30.19
CA TYR A 186 -21.86 -9.21 -29.52
C TYR A 186 -23.11 -9.36 -30.39
N LYS A 187 -23.50 -8.31 -31.10
CA LYS A 187 -24.67 -8.36 -32.04
C LYS A 187 -24.39 -9.19 -33.28
N ASP A 188 -23.18 -9.07 -33.82
CA ASP A 188 -22.81 -9.70 -35.10
C ASP A 188 -22.39 -11.15 -34.91
N ASN A 189 -21.89 -11.54 -33.73
CA ASN A 189 -21.29 -12.83 -33.47
C ASN A 189 -21.93 -13.59 -32.32
N LYS A 190 -22.82 -14.53 -32.60
CA LYS A 190 -23.48 -15.38 -31.60
C LYS A 190 -22.53 -16.24 -30.75
N ARG A 191 -21.25 -16.34 -31.13
CA ARG A 191 -20.22 -17.09 -30.37
C ARG A 191 -19.45 -16.18 -29.41
N TYR A 192 -19.66 -14.87 -29.48
CA TYR A 192 -19.05 -13.93 -28.55
C TYR A 192 -19.70 -14.07 -27.18
N ASP A 193 -18.88 -14.31 -26.17
CA ASP A 193 -19.31 -14.42 -24.77
C ASP A 193 -18.82 -13.17 -24.03
N PRO A 194 -19.71 -12.20 -23.73
CA PRO A 194 -19.34 -10.94 -23.09
C PRO A 194 -18.77 -11.13 -21.68
N GLU A 195 -19.07 -12.25 -21.02
CA GLU A 195 -18.55 -12.54 -19.69
C GLU A 195 -17.11 -13.07 -19.69
N LYS A 196 -16.66 -13.63 -20.82
CA LYS A 196 -15.30 -14.15 -21.01
C LYS A 196 -14.36 -13.18 -21.73
N GLN A 197 -14.94 -12.30 -22.53
CA GLN A 197 -14.20 -11.33 -23.36
C GLN A 197 -14.49 -9.90 -22.91
N ASP A 198 -14.49 -9.69 -21.59
CA ASP A 198 -14.72 -8.40 -20.97
C ASP A 198 -13.50 -7.45 -21.13
N PRO A 199 -13.69 -6.13 -20.88
CA PRO A 199 -12.63 -5.14 -21.07
C PRO A 199 -11.36 -5.39 -20.26
N PHE A 200 -11.50 -5.93 -19.05
CA PHE A 200 -10.34 -6.22 -18.20
C PHE A 200 -9.57 -7.42 -18.72
N SER A 201 -10.26 -8.51 -19.10
CA SER A 201 -9.64 -9.70 -19.70
C SER A 201 -8.94 -9.34 -21.01
N ASN A 202 -9.55 -8.51 -21.85
CA ASN A 202 -8.95 -8.04 -23.09
C ASN A 202 -7.72 -7.15 -22.84
N PHE A 203 -7.77 -6.29 -21.84
CA PHE A 203 -6.61 -5.48 -21.43
C PHE A 203 -5.45 -6.36 -21.00
N ILE A 204 -5.68 -7.34 -20.13
CA ILE A 204 -4.66 -8.30 -19.67
C ILE A 204 -4.10 -9.11 -20.85
N ALA A 205 -4.96 -9.58 -21.76
CA ALA A 205 -4.52 -10.30 -22.94
C ALA A 205 -3.67 -9.43 -23.89
N ALA A 206 -4.03 -8.17 -24.07
CA ALA A 206 -3.31 -7.23 -24.94
C ALA A 206 -1.94 -6.81 -24.37
N THR A 207 -1.81 -6.74 -23.05
CA THR A 207 -0.53 -6.39 -22.39
C THR A 207 0.37 -7.61 -22.19
N GLY A 208 -0.18 -8.83 -22.33
CA GLY A 208 0.53 -10.08 -22.03
C GLY A 208 0.77 -10.29 -20.54
N ASP A 209 0.16 -9.47 -19.70
CA ASP A 209 0.27 -9.54 -18.24
C ASP A 209 -0.60 -10.68 -17.66
N LYS A 210 -0.40 -10.93 -16.38
CA LYS A 210 -1.25 -11.85 -15.62
C LYS A 210 -2.04 -11.06 -14.58
N PRO A 211 -3.28 -11.46 -14.26
CA PRO A 211 -4.07 -10.80 -13.22
C PRO A 211 -3.44 -10.91 -11.83
N ASN A 212 -2.50 -11.82 -11.67
CA ASN A 212 -1.72 -12.00 -10.46
C ASN A 212 -0.24 -11.90 -10.78
N ALA A 213 0.47 -11.07 -10.03
CA ALA A 213 1.90 -10.90 -10.13
C ALA A 213 2.55 -11.13 -8.75
N PHE A 214 3.61 -11.92 -8.74
CA PHE A 214 4.46 -12.15 -7.58
C PHE A 214 5.89 -11.79 -7.97
N ASN A 215 6.48 -10.85 -7.23
CA ASN A 215 7.85 -10.42 -7.46
C ASN A 215 8.65 -10.51 -6.17
N THR A 216 9.92 -10.84 -6.31
CA THR A 216 10.89 -10.71 -5.23
C THR A 216 12.02 -9.79 -5.68
N ASN A 217 12.70 -9.18 -4.74
CA ASN A 217 13.87 -8.37 -5.04
C ASN A 217 14.94 -8.52 -3.97
N LEU A 218 16.18 -8.39 -4.42
CA LEU A 218 17.36 -8.27 -3.58
C LEU A 218 18.11 -7.02 -3.98
N GLY A 219 18.64 -6.29 -3.03
CA GLY A 219 19.34 -5.04 -3.29
C GLY A 219 20.53 -4.82 -2.39
N ILE A 220 21.41 -3.96 -2.87
CA ILE A 220 22.49 -3.37 -2.10
C ILE A 220 22.29 -1.86 -2.09
N PHE A 221 22.64 -1.20 -1.00
CA PHE A 221 22.53 0.25 -0.92
C PHE A 221 23.65 0.87 -0.10
N ALA A 222 23.87 2.14 -0.40
CA ALA A 222 24.68 3.03 0.41
C ALA A 222 23.83 4.23 0.82
N GLN A 223 23.98 4.70 2.05
CA GLN A 223 23.26 5.87 2.54
C GLN A 223 24.15 6.76 3.41
N TYR A 224 23.89 8.05 3.31
CA TYR A 224 24.45 9.07 4.19
C TYR A 224 23.30 9.71 4.98
N ASP A 225 23.34 9.62 6.32
CA ASP A 225 22.23 10.03 7.17
C ASP A 225 22.74 10.85 8.35
N THR A 226 22.59 12.18 8.25
CA THR A 226 22.96 13.13 9.31
C THR A 226 21.75 13.68 10.06
N ARG A 227 20.55 13.17 9.79
CA ARG A 227 19.35 13.64 10.46
C ARG A 227 19.44 13.49 11.98
N ASP A 228 18.90 14.46 12.69
CA ASP A 228 18.78 14.44 14.15
C ASP A 228 17.84 13.33 14.62
N VAL A 229 16.70 13.17 13.95
CA VAL A 229 15.69 12.14 14.21
C VAL A 229 15.29 11.48 12.91
N THR A 230 15.20 10.15 12.87
CA THR A 230 14.99 9.40 11.62
C THR A 230 13.59 9.61 11.02
N PHE A 231 12.56 9.73 11.85
CA PHE A 231 11.15 9.77 11.44
C PHE A 231 10.53 11.18 11.47
N ASN A 232 11.13 12.13 12.15
CA ASN A 232 10.67 13.54 12.21
C ASN A 232 11.88 14.47 12.30
N ALA A 233 12.67 14.50 11.22
CA ALA A 233 13.91 15.28 11.18
C ALA A 233 13.63 16.77 11.12
N SER A 234 14.23 17.54 12.01
CA SER A 234 14.26 19.00 11.98
C SER A 234 15.53 19.55 11.34
N LYS A 235 16.62 18.75 11.33
CA LYS A 235 17.93 19.11 10.78
C LYS A 235 18.61 17.89 10.17
N GLY A 236 19.51 18.14 9.21
CA GLY A 236 20.34 17.12 8.60
C GLY A 236 19.93 16.76 7.17
N ILE A 237 20.70 15.87 6.58
CA ILE A 237 20.56 15.43 5.18
C ILE A 237 20.46 13.90 5.19
N PHE A 238 19.59 13.38 4.34
CA PHE A 238 19.50 11.96 4.04
C PHE A 238 19.62 11.74 2.53
N ILE A 239 20.60 10.95 2.14
CA ILE A 239 20.83 10.54 0.74
C ILE A 239 20.96 9.02 0.75
N LYS A 240 20.24 8.34 -0.13
CA LYS A 240 20.33 6.89 -0.32
C LYS A 240 20.44 6.58 -1.81
N ALA A 241 21.42 5.75 -2.17
CA ALA A 241 21.53 5.11 -3.48
C ALA A 241 21.33 3.61 -3.30
N GLU A 242 20.46 3.02 -4.11
CA GLU A 242 20.11 1.60 -4.01
C GLU A 242 20.05 0.98 -5.40
N ALA A 243 20.68 -0.18 -5.56
CA ALA A 243 20.55 -1.03 -6.75
C ALA A 243 19.78 -2.29 -6.36
N LYS A 244 18.73 -2.60 -7.12
CA LYS A 244 17.87 -3.78 -6.91
C LYS A 244 17.87 -4.69 -8.11
N TRP A 245 17.95 -5.97 -7.84
CA TRP A 245 17.76 -7.02 -8.80
C TRP A 245 16.41 -7.71 -8.57
N TYR A 246 15.64 -7.88 -9.64
CA TYR A 246 14.36 -8.56 -9.67
C TYR A 246 14.51 -9.83 -10.50
N PRO A 247 14.60 -11.02 -9.86
CA PRO A 247 14.64 -12.27 -10.59
C PRO A 247 13.31 -12.49 -11.34
N GLN A 248 13.42 -13.00 -12.55
CA GLN A 248 12.26 -13.44 -13.33
C GLN A 248 11.96 -14.89 -12.95
N TRP A 249 10.72 -15.13 -12.52
CA TRP A 249 10.22 -16.45 -12.16
C TRP A 249 9.26 -16.99 -13.23
#